data_9ad203b99f93bcc8c6d51cc68f7b273e
#
_entry.id   9ad203b99f93bcc8c6d51cc68f7b273e
#
_cell.length_a   1.000
_cell.length_b   1.000
_cell.length_c   1.000
_cell.angle_alpha   90.00
_cell.angle_beta   90.00
_cell.angle_gamma   90.00
#
_symmetry.space_group_name_H-M   'P 1'
#
loop_
_entity.id
_entity.type
_entity.pdbx_description
1 polymer ?
#
loop_
_entity_poly.entity_id
_entity_poly.type
_entity_poly.pdbx_seq_one_letter_code
_entity_poly.pdbx_strand_id
1 'polypeptide(L)'
;VQTCALPISEYYKGHENKLAVYFTHDWDVTDKFNLYYGARLEYQALRGNNAAVKDADGNFVGRFADYYLGATASNGTKIEPTPMEYDWFNYALSAAATYKLTKQFGFTGDFTYITQHPRIENFAPAVLPNTDKISVPLGRAGIYYNNEWLSLTSLFSYISKTNNNSTLNLQHSVNGVNEILAAPLNYDIKTLGWTTDVVARPFKGFDLHFLFTYQKPTYKKYETSVEFSDGYVGQINANGNIVAEIPQVIVEIDPSYMITKDLKIWTSFRYFSKTYANINDAYYFNGRWETFGGLNWQVNKKLSLGCSVVNFLNQTGAKGSIAGAELVTKE
;
A
#
# COMPACT_ATOMS: atom_id res chain seq x y z
N VAL A 1 -41.11 8.44 -1.33
CA VAL A 1 -39.73 7.89 -1.48
C VAL A 1 -38.83 8.82 -0.70
N GLN A 2 -38.54 8.47 0.57
CA GLN A 2 -37.54 9.17 1.37
C GLN A 2 -36.17 8.74 0.83
N THR A 3 -35.51 9.61 0.07
CA THR A 3 -34.08 9.49 -0.18
C THR A 3 -33.35 9.77 1.12
N CYS A 4 -32.87 8.72 1.81
CA CYS A 4 -31.88 8.85 2.85
C CYS A 4 -30.58 9.35 2.16
N ALA A 5 -30.39 10.64 2.09
CA ALA A 5 -29.07 11.20 1.89
C ALA A 5 -28.29 10.89 3.16
N LEU A 6 -27.20 10.10 3.04
CA LEU A 6 -26.25 9.95 4.14
C LEU A 6 -25.76 11.35 4.52
N PRO A 7 -25.77 11.69 5.81
CA PRO A 7 -25.30 13.00 6.24
C PRO A 7 -23.84 13.18 5.83
N ILE A 8 -23.53 14.29 5.16
CA ILE A 8 -22.16 14.69 4.85
C ILE A 8 -21.52 15.09 6.19
N SER A 9 -20.64 14.24 6.70
CA SER A 9 -20.03 14.43 8.02
C SER A 9 -18.84 15.39 8.02
N GLU A 10 -18.33 15.78 6.84
CA GLU A 10 -17.13 16.59 6.70
C GLU A 10 -17.25 17.47 5.45
N TYR A 11 -16.81 18.72 5.56
CA TYR A 11 -16.67 19.61 4.42
C TYR A 11 -15.21 20.03 4.28
N TYR A 12 -14.62 19.69 3.16
CA TYR A 12 -13.36 20.27 2.70
C TYR A 12 -13.39 20.39 1.18
N LYS A 13 -12.90 21.50 0.69
CA LYS A 13 -12.84 21.81 -0.74
C LYS A 13 -11.53 22.52 -1.05
N GLY A 14 -10.83 22.05 -2.05
CA GLY A 14 -9.59 22.69 -2.45
C GLY A 14 -9.22 22.35 -3.89
N HIS A 15 -8.18 23.01 -4.35
CA HIS A 15 -7.52 22.70 -5.60
C HIS A 15 -6.01 22.62 -5.40
N GLU A 16 -5.40 21.79 -6.18
CA GLU A 16 -3.96 21.60 -6.18
C GLU A 16 -3.36 22.06 -7.50
N ASN A 17 -2.31 22.88 -7.42
CA ASN A 17 -1.49 23.26 -8.55
C ASN A 17 -0.13 22.57 -8.43
N LYS A 18 0.33 21.93 -9.50
CA LYS A 18 1.59 21.20 -9.53
C LYS A 18 2.46 21.69 -10.69
N LEU A 19 3.70 21.98 -10.40
CA LEU A 19 4.73 22.25 -11.41
C LEU A 19 5.89 21.30 -11.18
N ALA A 20 6.28 20.54 -12.17
CA ALA A 20 7.37 19.58 -12.05
C ALA A 20 8.34 19.67 -13.22
N VAL A 21 9.61 19.48 -12.92
CA VAL A 21 10.68 19.27 -13.89
C VAL A 21 11.38 17.96 -13.57
N TYR A 22 11.83 17.25 -14.59
CA TYR A 22 12.55 16.00 -14.41
C TYR A 22 13.61 15.84 -15.49
N PHE A 23 14.63 15.04 -15.17
CA PHE A 23 15.56 14.51 -16.13
C PHE A 23 15.87 13.05 -15.84
N THR A 24 16.27 12.31 -16.87
CA THR A 24 16.78 10.94 -16.75
C THR A 24 17.95 10.79 -17.70
N HIS A 25 18.90 9.96 -17.34
CA HIS A 25 20.04 9.63 -18.14
C HIS A 25 20.33 8.13 -18.02
N ASP A 26 20.56 7.50 -19.18
CA ASP A 26 21.01 6.12 -19.30
C ASP A 26 22.43 6.17 -19.87
N TRP A 27 23.38 5.62 -19.12
CA TRP A 27 24.80 5.75 -19.43
C TRP A 27 25.49 4.38 -19.43
N ASP A 28 25.90 3.95 -20.59
CA ASP A 28 26.82 2.83 -20.74
C ASP A 28 28.24 3.30 -20.39
N VAL A 29 28.59 3.21 -19.09
CA VAL A 29 29.90 3.65 -18.57
C VAL A 29 31.02 2.81 -19.18
N THR A 30 30.76 1.50 -19.34
CA THR A 30 31.59 0.52 -20.05
C THR A 30 30.72 -0.55 -20.70
N ASP A 31 31.27 -1.41 -21.52
CA ASP A 31 30.57 -2.57 -22.12
C ASP A 31 29.95 -3.51 -21.06
N LYS A 32 30.46 -3.45 -19.82
CA LYS A 32 30.02 -4.28 -18.68
C LYS A 32 29.21 -3.55 -17.65
N PHE A 33 29.26 -2.22 -17.63
CA PHE A 33 28.63 -1.42 -16.58
C PHE A 33 27.72 -0.36 -17.18
N ASN A 34 26.43 -0.50 -16.92
CA ASN A 34 25.40 0.48 -17.24
C ASN A 34 24.91 1.13 -15.95
N LEU A 35 24.69 2.44 -16.00
CA LEU A 35 24.15 3.28 -14.94
C LEU A 35 22.99 4.11 -15.47
N TYR A 36 21.80 3.87 -14.97
CA TYR A 36 20.64 4.73 -15.16
C TYR A 36 20.44 5.60 -13.93
N TYR A 37 20.18 6.88 -14.12
CA TYR A 37 19.83 7.77 -13.01
C TYR A 37 18.90 8.88 -13.46
N GLY A 38 18.15 9.44 -12.50
CA GLY A 38 17.24 10.53 -12.76
C GLY A 38 16.80 11.24 -11.50
N ALA A 39 16.27 12.43 -11.72
CA ALA A 39 15.68 13.25 -10.67
C ALA A 39 14.41 13.94 -11.18
N ARG A 40 13.45 14.09 -10.28
CA ARG A 40 12.24 14.89 -10.46
C ARG A 40 12.13 15.86 -9.29
N LEU A 41 11.87 17.10 -9.58
CA LEU A 41 11.56 18.16 -8.62
C LEU A 41 10.14 18.64 -8.90
N GLU A 42 9.33 18.77 -7.86
CA GLU A 42 7.94 19.15 -7.96
C GLU A 42 7.58 20.18 -6.89
N TYR A 43 7.10 21.32 -7.31
CA TYR A 43 6.40 22.26 -6.44
C TYR A 43 4.91 22.01 -6.50
N GLN A 44 4.28 21.95 -5.34
CA GLN A 44 2.83 21.74 -5.23
C GLN A 44 2.26 22.73 -4.23
N ALA A 45 1.20 23.39 -4.63
CA ALA A 45 0.40 24.30 -3.81
C ALA A 45 -1.01 23.74 -3.64
N LEU A 46 -1.45 23.56 -2.39
CA LEU A 46 -2.83 23.28 -2.02
C LEU A 46 -3.46 24.56 -1.50
N ARG A 47 -4.60 24.94 -2.08
CA ARG A 47 -5.41 26.08 -1.65
C ARG A 47 -6.85 25.62 -1.53
N GLY A 48 -7.49 25.98 -0.40
CA GLY A 48 -8.87 25.58 -0.18
C GLY A 48 -9.40 26.02 1.17
N ASN A 49 -10.50 25.42 1.55
CA ASN A 49 -11.15 25.66 2.83
C ASN A 49 -11.69 24.35 3.39
N ASN A 50 -11.69 24.22 4.70
CA ASN A 50 -12.49 23.23 5.41
C ASN A 50 -13.49 23.93 6.34
N ALA A 51 -14.53 23.22 6.76
CA ALA A 51 -15.46 23.70 7.77
C ALA A 51 -15.30 22.86 9.03
N ALA A 52 -14.73 23.47 10.07
CA ALA A 52 -14.65 22.91 11.40
C ALA A 52 -15.48 23.77 12.34
N VAL A 53 -16.32 23.16 13.18
CA VAL A 53 -16.96 23.89 14.25
C VAL A 53 -16.12 23.74 15.51
N LYS A 54 -15.72 24.88 16.03
CA LYS A 54 -15.02 25.00 17.28
C LYS A 54 -15.88 25.76 18.27
N ASP A 55 -15.77 25.42 19.57
CA ASP A 55 -16.35 26.23 20.64
C ASP A 55 -15.54 27.53 20.85
N ALA A 56 -15.98 28.34 21.81
CA ALA A 56 -15.31 29.60 22.15
C ALA A 56 -13.86 29.40 22.64
N ASP A 57 -13.54 28.21 23.16
CA ASP A 57 -12.21 27.84 23.63
C ASP A 57 -11.34 27.22 22.52
N GLY A 58 -11.88 27.07 21.30
CA GLY A 58 -11.20 26.54 20.15
C GLY A 58 -11.23 25.00 20.05
N ASN A 59 -11.97 24.32 20.92
CA ASN A 59 -12.13 22.87 20.86
C ASN A 59 -13.09 22.48 19.74
N PHE A 60 -12.81 21.33 19.11
CA PHE A 60 -13.68 20.78 18.09
C PHE A 60 -14.97 20.23 18.71
N VAL A 61 -16.14 20.72 18.29
CA VAL A 61 -17.44 20.40 18.88
C VAL A 61 -18.34 19.55 17.99
N GLY A 62 -17.92 19.18 16.79
CA GLY A 62 -18.70 18.28 15.99
C GLY A 62 -18.34 18.19 14.52
N ARG A 63 -18.86 17.15 13.85
CA ARG A 63 -18.82 16.93 12.39
C ARG A 63 -20.14 17.36 11.82
N PHE A 64 -20.12 17.94 10.62
CA PHE A 64 -21.31 18.61 10.09
C PHE A 64 -21.75 18.07 8.74
N ALA A 65 -22.79 17.32 8.79
CA ALA A 65 -23.64 17.02 7.66
C ALA A 65 -24.51 18.21 7.22
N ASP A 66 -24.94 18.99 8.17
CA ASP A 66 -25.99 19.98 7.97
C ASP A 66 -25.48 21.43 7.92
N TYR A 67 -24.16 21.60 8.02
CA TYR A 67 -23.57 22.92 8.12
C TYR A 67 -22.90 23.33 6.80
N TYR A 68 -23.68 24.04 6.02
CA TYR A 68 -23.11 24.81 4.92
C TYR A 68 -22.31 25.98 5.46
N LEU A 69 -21.29 26.37 4.72
CA LEU A 69 -20.55 27.60 5.02
C LEU A 69 -21.51 28.76 5.25
N GLY A 70 -21.37 29.44 6.37
CA GLY A 70 -22.25 30.54 6.78
C GLY A 70 -23.48 30.12 7.60
N ALA A 71 -23.73 28.82 7.78
CA ALA A 71 -24.77 28.33 8.68
C ALA A 71 -24.40 28.58 10.15
N THR A 72 -25.40 28.57 11.02
CA THR A 72 -25.21 28.69 12.47
C THR A 72 -25.50 27.34 13.09
N ALA A 73 -24.55 26.81 13.87
CA ALA A 73 -24.71 25.60 14.63
C ALA A 73 -25.76 25.73 15.72
N SER A 74 -26.28 24.60 16.23
CA SER A 74 -27.30 24.58 17.27
C SER A 74 -26.88 25.28 18.59
N ASN A 75 -25.58 25.38 18.84
CA ASN A 75 -24.97 26.11 19.96
C ASN A 75 -24.80 27.62 19.68
N GLY A 76 -25.29 28.14 18.54
CA GLY A 76 -25.15 29.53 18.13
C GLY A 76 -23.83 29.89 17.42
N THR A 77 -22.91 28.97 17.28
CA THR A 77 -21.61 29.22 16.62
C THR A 77 -21.80 29.28 15.11
N LYS A 78 -21.32 30.35 14.50
CA LYS A 78 -21.31 30.49 13.05
C LYS A 78 -20.18 29.65 12.45
N ILE A 79 -20.52 28.89 11.44
CA ILE A 79 -19.55 28.05 10.73
C ILE A 79 -18.87 28.90 9.65
N GLU A 80 -17.61 29.17 9.88
CA GLU A 80 -16.78 29.89 8.92
C GLU A 80 -15.79 28.95 8.24
N PRO A 81 -15.48 29.20 6.97
CA PRO A 81 -14.46 28.43 6.28
C PRO A 81 -13.10 28.71 6.91
N THR A 82 -12.40 27.63 7.27
CA THR A 82 -11.01 27.72 7.70
C THR A 82 -10.13 27.53 6.45
N PRO A 83 -9.26 28.48 6.12
CA PRO A 83 -8.40 28.37 4.95
C PRO A 83 -7.39 27.23 5.12
N MET A 84 -7.16 26.51 4.03
CA MET A 84 -6.10 25.51 3.88
C MET A 84 -5.12 26.03 2.83
N GLU A 85 -3.96 26.49 3.28
CA GLU A 85 -2.92 27.04 2.42
C GLU A 85 -1.60 26.36 2.75
N TYR A 86 -1.20 25.43 1.88
CA TYR A 86 0.00 24.65 2.07
C TYR A 86 0.80 24.57 0.78
N ASP A 87 2.12 24.61 0.93
CA ASP A 87 3.08 24.51 -0.14
C ASP A 87 4.10 23.42 0.17
N TRP A 88 4.37 22.56 -0.81
CA TRP A 88 5.37 21.50 -0.68
C TRP A 88 6.32 21.52 -1.86
N PHE A 89 7.56 21.25 -1.55
CA PHE A 89 8.56 20.91 -2.54
C PHE A 89 8.87 19.41 -2.43
N ASN A 90 8.41 18.63 -3.39
CA ASN A 90 8.64 17.21 -3.48
C ASN A 90 9.79 16.92 -4.41
N TYR A 91 10.45 15.80 -4.17
CA TYR A 91 11.49 15.31 -5.06
C TYR A 91 11.47 13.78 -5.14
N ALA A 92 11.88 13.29 -6.29
CA ALA A 92 12.15 11.88 -6.52
C ALA A 92 13.55 11.76 -7.11
N LEU A 93 14.35 10.88 -6.52
CA LEU A 93 15.70 10.54 -6.99
C LEU A 93 15.70 9.04 -7.30
N SER A 94 16.30 8.65 -8.42
CA SER A 94 16.45 7.25 -8.78
C SER A 94 17.85 7.00 -9.37
N ALA A 95 18.40 5.84 -9.04
CA ALA A 95 19.60 5.32 -9.65
C ALA A 95 19.45 3.80 -9.77
N ALA A 96 19.87 3.23 -10.92
CA ALA A 96 19.94 1.81 -11.12
C ALA A 96 21.25 1.46 -11.81
N ALA A 97 21.89 0.39 -11.38
CA ALA A 97 23.16 -0.05 -11.91
C ALA A 97 23.09 -1.53 -12.30
N THR A 98 23.69 -1.87 -13.42
CA THR A 98 23.83 -3.25 -13.86
C THR A 98 25.30 -3.51 -14.22
N TYR A 99 25.86 -4.57 -13.65
CA TYR A 99 27.22 -5.01 -13.95
C TYR A 99 27.22 -6.43 -14.53
N LYS A 100 27.66 -6.56 -15.75
CA LYS A 100 27.77 -7.82 -16.50
C LYS A 100 29.09 -8.51 -16.12
N LEU A 101 29.05 -9.55 -15.29
CA LEU A 101 30.22 -10.36 -14.98
C LEU A 101 30.61 -11.26 -16.18
N THR A 102 29.58 -11.91 -16.76
CA THR A 102 29.66 -12.68 -18.00
C THR A 102 28.57 -12.21 -18.97
N LYS A 103 28.45 -12.87 -20.15
CA LYS A 103 27.35 -12.61 -21.08
C LYS A 103 25.97 -12.97 -20.48
N GLN A 104 25.92 -13.94 -19.59
CA GLN A 104 24.67 -14.45 -18.99
C GLN A 104 24.44 -14.01 -17.58
N PHE A 105 25.48 -13.74 -16.79
CA PHE A 105 25.38 -13.50 -15.36
C PHE A 105 25.93 -12.14 -14.97
N GLY A 106 25.27 -11.49 -14.04
CA GLY A 106 25.73 -10.23 -13.48
C GLY A 106 25.00 -9.83 -12.20
N PHE A 107 25.30 -8.62 -11.76
CA PHE A 107 24.73 -7.98 -10.60
C PHE A 107 23.85 -6.83 -11.06
N THR A 108 22.77 -6.59 -10.33
CA THR A 108 21.90 -5.44 -10.55
C THR A 108 21.47 -4.87 -9.20
N GLY A 109 21.23 -3.57 -9.17
CA GLY A 109 20.70 -2.90 -8.00
C GLY A 109 20.10 -1.57 -8.36
N ASP A 110 19.16 -1.14 -7.57
CA ASP A 110 18.52 0.16 -7.72
C ASP A 110 18.26 0.82 -6.37
N PHE A 111 18.22 2.11 -6.40
CA PHE A 111 17.84 2.95 -5.29
C PHE A 111 16.86 4.01 -5.78
N THR A 112 15.78 4.20 -5.03
CA THR A 112 14.80 5.25 -5.28
C THR A 112 14.47 5.94 -3.96
N TYR A 113 14.42 7.26 -3.99
CA TYR A 113 13.94 8.05 -2.87
C TYR A 113 12.85 8.99 -3.36
N ILE A 114 11.65 8.86 -2.81
CA ILE A 114 10.48 9.65 -3.21
C ILE A 114 9.93 10.36 -1.99
N THR A 115 9.62 11.64 -2.14
CA THR A 115 8.79 12.36 -1.17
C THR A 115 7.40 12.61 -1.74
N GLN A 116 6.40 12.54 -0.87
CA GLN A 116 5.00 12.77 -1.20
C GLN A 116 4.40 13.73 -0.16
N HIS A 117 3.60 14.67 -0.61
CA HIS A 117 2.81 15.50 0.27
C HIS A 117 1.62 14.73 0.85
N PRO A 118 1.06 15.18 1.97
CA PRO A 118 -0.20 14.65 2.50
C PRO A 118 -1.34 14.82 1.50
N ARG A 119 -2.31 13.92 1.55
CA ARG A 119 -3.52 14.02 0.73
C ARG A 119 -4.49 15.04 1.33
N ILE A 120 -5.39 15.57 0.51
CA ILE A 120 -6.40 16.54 0.95
C ILE A 120 -7.29 15.99 2.08
N GLU A 121 -7.54 14.67 2.10
CA GLU A 121 -8.32 14.01 3.15
C GLU A 121 -7.69 14.12 4.54
N ASN A 122 -6.38 14.33 4.63
CA ASN A 122 -5.67 14.55 5.89
C ASN A 122 -5.98 15.91 6.52
N PHE A 123 -6.66 16.79 5.81
CA PHE A 123 -7.08 18.10 6.27
C PHE A 123 -8.57 18.16 6.61
N ALA A 124 -9.21 17.02 6.79
CA ALA A 124 -10.58 16.94 7.27
C ALA A 124 -10.70 17.61 8.66
N PRO A 125 -11.81 18.31 8.96
CA PRO A 125 -11.96 19.13 10.17
C PRO A 125 -11.74 18.41 11.48
N ALA A 126 -12.00 17.10 11.52
CA ALA A 126 -11.89 16.27 12.72
C ALA A 126 -10.47 15.78 13.04
N VAL A 127 -9.52 16.08 12.20
CA VAL A 127 -8.13 15.55 12.29
C VAL A 127 -7.16 16.71 12.40
N LEU A 128 -6.22 16.64 13.34
CA LEU A 128 -5.07 17.55 13.32
C LEU A 128 -4.28 17.28 12.03
N PRO A 129 -4.11 18.29 11.16
CA PRO A 129 -3.46 18.07 9.87
C PRO A 129 -2.00 17.71 10.07
N ASN A 130 -1.60 16.56 9.58
CA ASN A 130 -0.19 16.23 9.42
C ASN A 130 0.28 16.80 8.09
N THR A 131 1.04 17.88 8.15
CA THR A 131 1.58 18.58 6.97
C THR A 131 2.94 18.06 6.55
N ASP A 132 3.52 17.13 7.29
CA ASP A 132 4.84 16.58 6.99
C ASP A 132 4.79 15.65 5.79
N LYS A 133 5.84 15.69 4.99
CA LYS A 133 5.97 14.84 3.82
C LYS A 133 6.18 13.38 4.21
N ILE A 134 5.52 12.48 3.49
CA ILE A 134 5.84 11.06 3.49
C ILE A 134 7.11 10.89 2.66
N SER A 135 8.08 10.10 3.15
CA SER A 135 9.24 9.70 2.36
C SER A 135 9.31 8.18 2.20
N VAL A 136 9.72 7.75 1.00
CA VAL A 136 9.79 6.34 0.64
C VAL A 136 11.17 6.04 0.03
N PRO A 137 12.21 5.80 0.86
CA PRO A 137 13.43 5.18 0.39
C PRO A 137 13.19 3.71 0.06
N LEU A 138 13.64 3.29 -1.12
CA LEU A 138 13.66 1.92 -1.60
C LEU A 138 15.06 1.61 -2.10
N GLY A 139 15.65 0.53 -1.66
CA GLY A 139 16.89 -0.02 -2.21
C GLY A 139 16.74 -1.50 -2.50
N ARG A 140 17.23 -1.94 -3.67
CA ARG A 140 17.29 -3.35 -4.05
C ARG A 140 18.67 -3.67 -4.60
N ALA A 141 19.14 -4.87 -4.34
CA ALA A 141 20.38 -5.37 -4.91
C ALA A 141 20.35 -6.90 -5.03
N GLY A 142 20.96 -7.42 -6.04
CA GLY A 142 21.02 -8.86 -6.25
C GLY A 142 21.69 -9.26 -7.54
N ILE A 143 21.30 -10.42 -8.02
CA ILE A 143 21.89 -11.08 -9.18
C ILE A 143 20.84 -11.29 -10.27
N TYR A 144 21.31 -11.37 -11.49
CA TYR A 144 20.53 -11.88 -12.60
C TYR A 144 21.33 -12.92 -13.38
N TYR A 145 20.59 -13.85 -13.98
CA TYR A 145 21.11 -14.81 -14.94
C TYR A 145 20.17 -14.89 -16.13
N ASN A 146 20.70 -14.87 -17.34
CA ASN A 146 19.89 -14.89 -18.55
C ASN A 146 20.59 -15.67 -19.67
N ASN A 147 19.90 -16.68 -20.19
CA ASN A 147 20.33 -17.42 -21.38
C ASN A 147 19.11 -17.72 -22.27
N GLU A 148 19.25 -18.57 -23.28
CA GLU A 148 18.19 -18.84 -24.26
C GLU A 148 16.93 -19.47 -23.67
N TRP A 149 17.05 -20.22 -22.55
CA TRP A 149 15.94 -20.96 -21.97
C TRP A 149 15.58 -20.52 -20.53
N LEU A 150 16.45 -19.76 -19.86
CA LEU A 150 16.27 -19.36 -18.45
C LEU A 150 16.58 -17.89 -18.27
N SER A 151 15.64 -17.16 -17.69
CA SER A 151 15.83 -15.82 -17.14
C SER A 151 15.54 -15.89 -15.64
N LEU A 152 16.51 -15.46 -14.82
CA LEU A 152 16.40 -15.44 -13.36
C LEU A 152 16.86 -14.08 -12.85
N THR A 153 16.08 -13.50 -11.94
CA THR A 153 16.48 -12.32 -11.17
C THR A 153 16.18 -12.59 -9.70
N SER A 154 17.15 -12.33 -8.83
CA SER A 154 16.98 -12.52 -7.40
C SER A 154 17.51 -11.30 -6.67
N LEU A 155 16.60 -10.58 -5.96
CA LEU A 155 16.87 -9.29 -5.35
C LEU A 155 16.53 -9.31 -3.86
N PHE A 156 17.43 -8.83 -3.06
CA PHE A 156 17.17 -8.40 -1.72
C PHE A 156 16.66 -6.94 -1.74
N SER A 157 15.70 -6.58 -0.91
CA SER A 157 15.10 -5.26 -0.88
C SER A 157 14.95 -4.71 0.54
N TYR A 158 15.09 -3.40 0.64
CA TYR A 158 14.73 -2.63 1.81
C TYR A 158 13.84 -1.47 1.39
N ILE A 159 12.66 -1.37 2.00
CA ILE A 159 11.71 -0.28 1.77
C ILE A 159 11.35 0.33 3.12
N SER A 160 11.33 1.63 3.20
CA SER A 160 10.74 2.35 4.34
C SER A 160 9.69 3.33 3.83
N LYS A 161 8.56 3.41 4.50
CA LYS A 161 7.56 4.46 4.29
C LYS A 161 7.40 5.19 5.61
N THR A 162 7.85 6.43 5.65
CA THR A 162 7.85 7.24 6.87
C THR A 162 6.66 8.16 6.93
N ASN A 163 6.31 8.56 8.14
CA ASN A 163 5.29 9.56 8.41
C ASN A 163 3.90 9.22 7.84
N ASN A 164 3.50 7.93 7.94
CA ASN A 164 2.12 7.56 7.68
C ASN A 164 1.23 8.13 8.79
N ASN A 165 0.08 8.63 8.42
CA ASN A 165 -0.92 9.16 9.36
C ASN A 165 -2.06 8.15 9.54
N SER A 166 -2.54 8.02 10.79
CA SER A 166 -3.73 7.26 11.12
C SER A 166 -4.39 7.86 12.36
N THR A 167 -5.67 7.58 12.52
CA THR A 167 -6.41 7.89 13.75
C THR A 167 -7.05 6.60 14.25
N LEU A 168 -6.76 6.25 15.50
CA LEU A 168 -7.35 5.12 16.17
C LEU A 168 -8.46 5.60 17.10
N ASN A 169 -9.52 4.80 17.24
CA ASN A 169 -10.54 5.02 18.24
C ASN A 169 -10.29 4.09 19.43
N LEU A 170 -9.90 4.64 20.56
CA LEU A 170 -9.75 3.91 21.82
C LEU A 170 -11.05 4.01 22.60
N GLN A 171 -11.48 2.88 23.16
CA GLN A 171 -12.72 2.78 23.92
C GLN A 171 -12.43 2.34 25.35
N HIS A 172 -13.03 3.02 26.29
CA HIS A 172 -13.01 2.68 27.72
C HIS A 172 -14.39 2.84 28.34
N SER A 173 -14.73 2.01 29.33
CA SER A 173 -16.01 2.10 30.04
C SER A 173 -15.86 2.96 31.30
N VAL A 174 -16.44 4.15 31.25
CA VAL A 174 -16.44 5.10 32.36
C VAL A 174 -17.83 5.06 33.02
N ASN A 175 -17.92 4.63 34.27
CA ASN A 175 -19.20 4.53 35.01
C ASN A 175 -20.29 3.73 34.25
N GLY A 176 -19.90 2.67 33.52
CA GLY A 176 -20.82 1.85 32.75
C GLY A 176 -21.23 2.42 31.39
N VAL A 177 -20.71 3.58 31.00
CA VAL A 177 -20.90 4.20 29.69
C VAL A 177 -19.59 4.09 28.90
N ASN A 178 -19.69 3.66 27.64
CA ASN A 178 -18.52 3.59 26.76
C ASN A 178 -18.13 4.99 26.27
N GLU A 179 -16.96 5.43 26.66
CA GLU A 179 -16.30 6.62 26.11
C GLU A 179 -15.37 6.19 24.96
N ILE A 180 -15.42 6.88 23.82
CA ILE A 180 -14.59 6.62 22.66
C ILE A 180 -13.81 7.88 22.32
N LEU A 181 -12.49 7.79 22.37
CA LEU A 181 -11.59 8.91 22.08
C LEU A 181 -10.75 8.62 20.83
N ALA A 182 -10.62 9.62 19.98
CA ALA A 182 -9.77 9.56 18.81
C ALA A 182 -8.31 9.80 19.20
N ALA A 183 -7.44 8.89 18.82
CA ALA A 183 -5.99 8.94 19.07
C ALA A 183 -5.26 9.05 17.74
N PRO A 184 -4.89 10.25 17.28
CA PRO A 184 -4.09 10.44 16.09
C PRO A 184 -2.66 9.96 16.34
N LEU A 185 -2.06 9.35 15.31
CA LEU A 185 -0.66 8.95 15.36
C LEU A 185 0.01 9.04 13.99
N ASN A 186 1.31 9.29 14.01
CA ASN A 186 2.19 9.19 12.88
C ASN A 186 3.13 8.00 13.08
N TYR A 187 3.26 7.16 12.07
CA TYR A 187 4.06 5.95 12.16
C TYR A 187 4.84 5.69 10.87
N ASP A 188 5.86 4.86 10.99
CA ASP A 188 6.64 4.39 9.86
C ASP A 188 6.37 2.90 9.61
N ILE A 189 6.55 2.47 8.36
CA ILE A 189 6.62 1.05 7.99
C ILE A 189 8.00 0.78 7.41
N LYS A 190 8.66 -0.28 7.91
CA LYS A 190 9.93 -0.77 7.36
C LYS A 190 9.76 -2.20 6.89
N THR A 191 10.18 -2.48 5.66
CA THR A 191 10.07 -3.80 5.05
C THR A 191 11.43 -4.25 4.57
N LEU A 192 11.88 -5.41 5.07
CA LEU A 192 12.93 -6.19 4.45
C LEU A 192 12.28 -7.23 3.55
N GLY A 193 12.83 -7.44 2.37
CA GLY A 193 12.27 -8.34 1.40
C GLY A 193 13.33 -9.07 0.58
N TRP A 194 12.89 -10.15 -0.03
CA TRP A 194 13.64 -10.92 -1.01
C TRP A 194 12.67 -11.42 -2.06
N THR A 195 12.97 -11.13 -3.32
CA THR A 195 12.15 -11.57 -4.46
C THR A 195 13.04 -12.32 -5.44
N THR A 196 12.57 -13.49 -5.87
CA THR A 196 13.17 -14.26 -6.95
C THR A 196 12.14 -14.48 -8.04
N ASP A 197 12.45 -14.04 -9.24
CA ASP A 197 11.64 -14.16 -10.44
C ASP A 197 12.37 -15.05 -11.43
N VAL A 198 11.69 -16.07 -11.93
CA VAL A 198 12.25 -17.05 -12.88
C VAL A 198 11.29 -17.25 -14.03
N VAL A 199 11.79 -17.07 -15.25
CA VAL A 199 11.10 -17.47 -16.47
C VAL A 199 11.92 -18.56 -17.15
N ALA A 200 11.35 -19.74 -17.33
CA ALA A 200 12.04 -20.88 -17.92
C ALA A 200 11.29 -21.46 -19.13
N ARG A 201 12.03 -21.78 -20.19
CA ARG A 201 11.56 -22.42 -21.41
C ARG A 201 12.45 -23.62 -21.76
N PRO A 202 12.44 -24.68 -20.90
CA PRO A 202 13.39 -25.78 -20.99
C PRO A 202 13.24 -26.63 -22.29
N PHE A 203 12.05 -26.61 -22.89
CA PHE A 203 11.77 -27.29 -24.15
C PHE A 203 10.67 -26.57 -24.93
N LYS A 204 10.56 -26.89 -26.22
CA LYS A 204 9.63 -26.22 -27.11
C LYS A 204 8.17 -26.34 -26.65
N GLY A 205 7.49 -25.20 -26.55
CA GLY A 205 6.08 -25.10 -26.21
C GLY A 205 5.80 -25.02 -24.72
N PHE A 206 6.78 -25.24 -23.84
CA PHE A 206 6.62 -25.12 -22.41
C PHE A 206 7.21 -23.80 -21.91
N ASP A 207 6.39 -23.04 -21.17
CA ASP A 207 6.82 -21.85 -20.42
C ASP A 207 6.46 -22.07 -18.95
N LEU A 208 7.39 -21.71 -18.07
CA LEU A 208 7.21 -21.65 -16.63
C LEU A 208 7.57 -20.26 -16.13
N HIS A 209 6.66 -19.59 -15.46
CA HIS A 209 6.97 -18.45 -14.62
C HIS A 209 6.88 -18.87 -13.14
N PHE A 210 7.90 -18.55 -12.38
CA PHE A 210 7.95 -18.79 -10.95
C PHE A 210 8.36 -17.49 -10.26
N LEU A 211 7.52 -17.03 -9.33
CA LEU A 211 7.79 -15.89 -8.48
C LEU A 211 7.75 -16.30 -7.01
N PHE A 212 8.82 -15.99 -6.31
CA PHE A 212 8.90 -16.11 -4.85
C PHE A 212 9.16 -14.72 -4.25
N THR A 213 8.35 -14.34 -3.27
CA THR A 213 8.55 -13.12 -2.50
C THR A 213 8.50 -13.45 -1.01
N TYR A 214 9.55 -13.08 -0.29
CA TYR A 214 9.54 -12.96 1.15
C TYR A 214 9.57 -11.48 1.52
N GLN A 215 8.73 -11.05 2.46
CA GLN A 215 8.70 -9.69 2.97
C GLN A 215 8.35 -9.66 4.45
N LYS A 216 9.00 -8.76 5.19
CA LYS A 216 8.74 -8.56 6.61
C LYS A 216 8.43 -7.08 6.87
N PRO A 217 7.19 -6.63 6.58
CA PRO A 217 6.75 -5.28 6.89
C PRO A 217 6.49 -5.15 8.39
N THR A 218 7.09 -4.17 9.04
CA THR A 218 6.97 -3.93 10.48
C THR A 218 6.61 -2.49 10.77
N TYR A 219 5.74 -2.29 11.75
CA TYR A 219 5.44 -0.98 12.28
C TYR A 219 6.64 -0.41 13.07
N LYS A 220 6.86 0.89 12.95
CA LYS A 220 7.81 1.69 13.72
C LYS A 220 7.15 3.00 14.13
N LYS A 221 7.47 3.47 15.35
CA LYS A 221 6.82 4.65 15.94
C LYS A 221 5.29 4.52 16.02
N TYR A 222 4.78 3.30 16.06
CA TYR A 222 3.35 3.03 16.13
C TYR A 222 2.92 2.97 17.60
N GLU A 223 2.85 4.14 18.22
CA GLU A 223 2.46 4.29 19.62
C GLU A 223 1.67 5.58 19.82
N THR A 224 0.63 5.50 20.63
CA THR A 224 -0.19 6.63 21.01
C THR A 224 -0.90 6.35 22.33
N SER A 225 -1.35 7.39 23.01
CA SER A 225 -2.14 7.30 24.23
C SER A 225 -3.19 8.40 24.28
N VAL A 226 -4.29 8.10 24.98
CA VAL A 226 -5.33 9.08 25.31
C VAL A 226 -5.72 8.92 26.78
N GLU A 227 -6.06 10.02 27.42
CA GLU A 227 -6.58 10.03 28.78
C GLU A 227 -8.11 10.16 28.73
N PHE A 228 -8.82 9.22 29.38
CA PHE A 228 -10.26 9.20 29.50
C PHE A 228 -10.75 10.09 30.68
N SER A 229 -12.02 10.40 30.70
CA SER A 229 -12.61 11.34 31.68
C SER A 229 -12.47 10.90 33.14
N ASP A 230 -12.24 9.62 33.41
CA ASP A 230 -11.98 9.07 34.76
C ASP A 230 -10.47 9.04 35.12
N GLY A 231 -9.60 9.58 34.24
CA GLY A 231 -8.14 9.58 34.42
C GLY A 231 -7.44 8.29 33.96
N TYR A 232 -8.19 7.32 33.41
CA TYR A 232 -7.57 6.15 32.82
C TYR A 232 -6.82 6.52 31.53
N VAL A 233 -5.57 6.05 31.40
CA VAL A 233 -4.76 6.27 30.21
C VAL A 233 -4.77 5.01 29.33
N GLY A 234 -5.52 5.08 28.23
CA GLY A 234 -5.49 4.05 27.20
C GLY A 234 -4.24 4.21 26.33
N GLN A 235 -3.51 3.12 26.11
CA GLN A 235 -2.27 3.13 25.34
C GLN A 235 -2.30 2.05 24.25
N ILE A 236 -1.72 2.36 23.10
CA ILE A 236 -1.42 1.39 22.05
C ILE A 236 0.07 1.51 21.71
N ASN A 237 0.74 0.37 21.64
CA ASN A 237 2.09 0.25 21.13
C ASN A 237 2.20 -1.02 20.26
N ALA A 238 2.37 -0.81 18.96
CA ALA A 238 2.55 -1.88 17.97
C ALA A 238 3.95 -1.85 17.34
N ASN A 239 4.92 -1.20 17.97
CA ASN A 239 6.29 -1.14 17.49
C ASN A 239 6.89 -2.54 17.33
N GLY A 240 7.36 -2.84 16.11
CA GLY A 240 7.96 -4.13 15.77
C GLY A 240 6.97 -5.21 15.33
N ASN A 241 5.68 -5.01 15.51
CA ASN A 241 4.65 -5.92 15.02
C ASN A 241 4.61 -5.92 13.49
N ILE A 242 4.10 -7.02 12.94
CA ILE A 242 3.93 -7.17 11.49
C ILE A 242 2.74 -6.32 11.04
N VAL A 243 2.87 -5.69 9.88
CA VAL A 243 1.77 -4.91 9.30
C VAL A 243 0.61 -5.86 8.97
N ALA A 244 -0.58 -5.54 9.50
CA ALA A 244 -1.77 -6.37 9.32
C ALA A 244 -2.14 -6.54 7.84
N GLU A 245 -2.77 -7.67 7.52
CA GLU A 245 -3.30 -8.04 6.21
C GLU A 245 -2.23 -8.23 5.09
N ILE A 246 -0.95 -8.18 5.42
CA ILE A 246 0.12 -8.38 4.46
C ILE A 246 0.77 -9.76 4.67
N PRO A 247 0.70 -10.67 3.67
CA PRO A 247 1.38 -11.95 3.74
C PRO A 247 2.90 -11.78 3.68
N GLN A 248 3.62 -12.54 4.51
CA GLN A 248 5.08 -12.47 4.52
C GLN A 248 5.74 -13.32 3.41
N VAL A 249 5.04 -14.34 2.95
CA VAL A 249 5.50 -15.20 1.84
C VAL A 249 4.42 -15.24 0.77
N ILE A 250 4.82 -14.98 -0.46
CA ILE A 250 4.00 -15.12 -1.66
C ILE A 250 4.78 -16.01 -2.63
N VAL A 251 4.10 -17.02 -3.18
CA VAL A 251 4.65 -17.89 -4.22
C VAL A 251 3.66 -17.92 -5.37
N GLU A 252 4.14 -17.71 -6.60
CA GLU A 252 3.36 -17.91 -7.81
C GLU A 252 4.09 -18.92 -8.71
N ILE A 253 3.34 -19.88 -9.28
CA ILE A 253 3.83 -20.91 -10.19
C ILE A 253 2.87 -20.97 -11.37
N ASP A 254 3.32 -20.50 -12.51
CA ASP A 254 2.49 -20.32 -13.69
C ASP A 254 3.05 -21.17 -14.89
N PRO A 255 2.85 -22.50 -14.88
CA PRO A 255 3.21 -23.32 -16.03
C PRO A 255 2.20 -23.17 -17.17
N SER A 256 2.70 -23.18 -18.39
CA SER A 256 1.86 -23.23 -19.58
C SER A 256 2.50 -24.06 -20.68
N TYR A 257 1.65 -24.66 -21.53
CA TYR A 257 2.10 -25.53 -22.59
C TYR A 257 1.32 -25.32 -23.89
N MET A 258 2.02 -25.21 -24.98
CA MET A 258 1.46 -25.20 -26.34
C MET A 258 1.23 -26.64 -26.79
N ILE A 259 -0.01 -27.16 -26.63
CA ILE A 259 -0.40 -28.50 -27.07
C ILE A 259 -0.24 -28.61 -28.60
N THR A 260 -0.65 -27.57 -29.30
CA THR A 260 -0.42 -27.35 -30.72
C THR A 260 0.07 -25.94 -30.97
N LYS A 261 0.42 -25.58 -32.18
CA LYS A 261 0.80 -24.17 -32.53
C LYS A 261 -0.33 -23.16 -32.23
N ASP A 262 -1.58 -23.64 -32.15
CA ASP A 262 -2.78 -22.80 -32.02
C ASP A 262 -3.53 -23.02 -30.70
N LEU A 263 -3.12 -24.00 -29.87
CA LEU A 263 -3.80 -24.35 -28.63
C LEU A 263 -2.82 -24.34 -27.45
N LYS A 264 -3.06 -23.44 -26.49
CA LYS A 264 -2.31 -23.28 -25.26
C LYS A 264 -3.15 -23.67 -24.05
N ILE A 265 -2.60 -24.50 -23.17
CA ILE A 265 -3.10 -24.71 -21.81
C ILE A 265 -2.22 -23.99 -20.82
N TRP A 266 -2.81 -23.45 -19.76
CA TRP A 266 -2.08 -22.76 -18.71
C TRP A 266 -2.74 -22.99 -17.35
N THR A 267 -1.92 -22.93 -16.30
CA THR A 267 -2.39 -22.91 -14.91
C THR A 267 -1.60 -21.85 -14.13
N SER A 268 -2.18 -21.40 -13.03
CA SER A 268 -1.53 -20.50 -12.07
C SER A 268 -1.87 -20.97 -10.66
N PHE A 269 -0.85 -21.17 -9.86
CA PHE A 269 -0.94 -21.52 -8.45
C PHE A 269 -0.35 -20.38 -7.65
N ARG A 270 -1.13 -19.77 -6.75
CA ARG A 270 -0.69 -18.67 -5.90
C ARG A 270 -0.86 -19.07 -4.44
N TYR A 271 0.23 -19.00 -3.71
CA TYR A 271 0.26 -19.20 -2.27
C TYR A 271 0.49 -17.86 -1.56
N PHE A 272 -0.30 -17.61 -0.55
CA PHE A 272 -0.14 -16.52 0.39
C PHE A 272 0.01 -17.11 1.79
N SER A 273 1.07 -16.75 2.51
CA SER A 273 1.23 -17.17 3.91
C SER A 273 0.16 -16.52 4.80
N LYS A 274 0.12 -16.95 6.05
CA LYS A 274 -0.75 -16.31 7.06
C LYS A 274 -0.59 -14.80 7.08
N THR A 275 -1.68 -14.09 7.38
CA THR A 275 -1.73 -12.64 7.57
C THR A 275 -2.33 -12.32 8.92
N TYR A 276 -1.76 -11.37 9.65
CA TYR A 276 -2.38 -10.91 10.89
C TYR A 276 -3.61 -10.05 10.58
N ALA A 277 -4.67 -10.23 11.38
CA ALA A 277 -5.93 -9.51 11.20
C ALA A 277 -5.96 -8.18 11.95
N ASN A 278 -5.01 -7.97 12.86
CA ASN A 278 -4.95 -6.77 13.69
C ASN A 278 -3.50 -6.33 13.97
N ILE A 279 -3.37 -5.11 14.46
CA ILE A 279 -2.07 -4.47 14.75
C ILE A 279 -1.29 -5.10 15.90
N ASN A 280 -1.97 -5.90 16.75
CA ASN A 280 -1.35 -6.52 17.93
C ASN A 280 -0.78 -7.91 17.65
N ASP A 281 -0.84 -8.39 16.40
CA ASP A 281 -0.45 -9.76 16.01
C ASP A 281 -1.20 -10.86 16.80
N ALA A 282 -2.37 -10.54 17.41
CA ALA A 282 -3.11 -11.45 18.26
C ALA A 282 -3.98 -12.45 17.47
N TYR A 283 -4.50 -12.02 16.33
CA TYR A 283 -5.35 -12.82 15.46
C TYR A 283 -4.75 -12.89 14.07
N TYR A 284 -4.93 -14.01 13.39
CA TYR A 284 -4.43 -14.19 12.03
C TYR A 284 -5.38 -15.03 11.19
N PHE A 285 -5.29 -14.86 9.88
CA PHE A 285 -5.87 -15.75 8.89
C PHE A 285 -4.82 -16.75 8.42
N ASN A 286 -5.17 -18.01 8.32
CA ASN A 286 -4.28 -19.04 7.80
C ASN A 286 -3.80 -18.74 6.38
N GLY A 287 -2.66 -19.30 6.02
CA GLY A 287 -2.17 -19.26 4.65
C GLY A 287 -3.17 -19.94 3.70
N ARG A 288 -3.21 -19.45 2.46
CA ARG A 288 -4.15 -19.94 1.45
C ARG A 288 -3.49 -20.11 0.10
N TRP A 289 -4.10 -20.98 -0.69
CA TRP A 289 -3.82 -21.09 -2.10
C TRP A 289 -4.95 -20.46 -2.92
N GLU A 290 -4.60 -19.97 -4.08
CA GLU A 290 -5.55 -19.59 -5.13
C GLU A 290 -5.10 -20.27 -6.41
N THR A 291 -6.05 -20.85 -7.17
CA THR A 291 -5.73 -21.57 -8.38
C THR A 291 -6.57 -21.10 -9.55
N PHE A 292 -5.90 -20.96 -10.67
CA PHE A 292 -6.49 -20.53 -11.94
C PHE A 292 -5.98 -21.46 -13.04
N GLY A 293 -6.80 -21.68 -14.06
CA GLY A 293 -6.38 -22.45 -15.21
C GLY A 293 -7.24 -22.14 -16.42
N GLY A 294 -6.75 -22.48 -17.59
CA GLY A 294 -7.49 -22.22 -18.80
C GLY A 294 -6.87 -22.76 -20.06
N LEU A 295 -7.62 -22.56 -21.13
CA LEU A 295 -7.27 -22.90 -22.50
C LEU A 295 -7.39 -21.65 -23.37
N ASN A 296 -6.45 -21.43 -24.26
CA ASN A 296 -6.51 -20.42 -25.31
C ASN A 296 -6.34 -21.10 -26.66
N TRP A 297 -7.33 -20.98 -27.53
CA TRP A 297 -7.33 -21.58 -28.85
C TRP A 297 -7.48 -20.55 -29.96
N GLN A 298 -6.48 -20.43 -30.80
CA GLN A 298 -6.52 -19.64 -32.03
C GLN A 298 -7.15 -20.50 -33.13
N VAL A 299 -8.48 -20.44 -33.31
CA VAL A 299 -9.23 -21.27 -34.26
C VAL A 299 -8.80 -20.94 -35.71
N ASN A 300 -8.61 -19.64 -35.99
CA ASN A 300 -8.10 -19.14 -37.27
C ASN A 300 -7.55 -17.70 -37.09
N LYS A 301 -7.13 -17.05 -38.15
CA LYS A 301 -6.53 -15.70 -38.13
C LYS A 301 -7.48 -14.61 -37.58
N LYS A 302 -8.79 -14.87 -37.52
CA LYS A 302 -9.80 -13.87 -37.11
C LYS A 302 -10.54 -14.26 -35.82
N LEU A 303 -10.42 -15.51 -35.36
CA LEU A 303 -11.19 -16.02 -34.21
C LEU A 303 -10.26 -16.68 -33.21
N SER A 304 -10.32 -16.20 -31.98
CA SER A 304 -9.69 -16.81 -30.80
C SER A 304 -10.77 -17.15 -29.78
N LEU A 305 -10.65 -18.28 -29.14
CA LEU A 305 -11.52 -18.73 -28.04
C LEU A 305 -10.67 -18.90 -26.78
N GLY A 306 -11.19 -18.43 -25.66
CA GLY A 306 -10.58 -18.59 -24.35
C GLY A 306 -11.58 -19.17 -23.35
N CYS A 307 -11.12 -20.09 -22.51
CA CYS A 307 -11.86 -20.59 -21.37
C CYS A 307 -10.96 -20.51 -20.14
N SER A 308 -11.51 -20.05 -19.01
CA SER A 308 -10.77 -20.01 -17.75
C SER A 308 -11.64 -20.53 -16.60
N VAL A 309 -10.97 -21.16 -15.65
CA VAL A 309 -11.57 -21.67 -14.41
C VAL A 309 -10.81 -21.03 -13.23
N VAL A 310 -11.58 -20.51 -12.29
CA VAL A 310 -11.05 -19.91 -11.04
C VAL A 310 -11.29 -20.89 -9.91
N ASN A 311 -10.31 -21.05 -9.03
CA ASN A 311 -10.38 -21.95 -7.87
C ASN A 311 -10.70 -23.39 -8.24
N PHE A 312 -10.01 -23.94 -9.23
CA PHE A 312 -10.30 -25.28 -9.76
C PHE A 312 -9.97 -26.43 -8.78
N LEU A 313 -9.18 -26.16 -7.72
CA LEU A 313 -8.95 -27.11 -6.63
C LEU A 313 -9.89 -26.89 -5.43
N ASN A 314 -10.90 -26.02 -5.57
CA ASN A 314 -11.89 -25.73 -4.53
C ASN A 314 -11.26 -25.36 -3.18
N GLN A 315 -10.23 -24.51 -3.21
CA GLN A 315 -9.58 -24.06 -1.98
C GLN A 315 -10.46 -23.06 -1.23
N THR A 316 -10.38 -23.14 0.08
CA THR A 316 -10.99 -22.17 1.00
C THR A 316 -9.91 -21.24 1.55
N GLY A 317 -10.30 -20.04 1.98
CA GLY A 317 -9.39 -19.09 2.63
C GLY A 317 -9.99 -17.71 2.77
N ALA A 318 -9.59 -17.00 3.81
CA ALA A 318 -10.04 -15.64 4.09
C ALA A 318 -9.06 -14.60 3.50
N LYS A 319 -9.61 -13.50 2.98
CA LYS A 319 -8.85 -12.42 2.33
C LYS A 319 -8.76 -11.14 3.18
N GLY A 320 -8.89 -11.21 4.50
CA GLY A 320 -8.80 -10.01 5.34
C GLY A 320 -10.15 -9.46 5.82
N SER A 321 -11.23 -10.25 5.74
CA SER A 321 -12.52 -9.89 6.35
C SER A 321 -12.77 -10.72 7.59
N ILE A 322 -13.18 -10.09 8.69
CA ILE A 322 -13.56 -10.77 9.94
C ILE A 322 -14.93 -11.45 9.79
N ALA A 323 -15.83 -10.91 8.97
CA ALA A 323 -17.15 -11.47 8.76
C ALA A 323 -17.09 -12.75 7.91
N GLY A 324 -17.40 -13.90 8.53
CA GLY A 324 -17.38 -15.21 7.88
C GLY A 324 -15.99 -15.79 7.64
N ALA A 325 -14.95 -15.23 8.24
CA ALA A 325 -13.59 -15.74 8.16
C ALA A 325 -13.23 -16.56 9.40
N GLU A 326 -12.46 -17.61 9.18
CA GLU A 326 -11.90 -18.41 10.26
C GLU A 326 -10.67 -17.69 10.85
N LEU A 327 -10.86 -17.06 12.00
CA LEU A 327 -9.80 -16.42 12.75
C LEU A 327 -9.12 -17.42 13.68
N VAL A 328 -7.81 -17.40 13.70
CA VAL A 328 -6.98 -18.21 14.60
C VAL A 328 -6.27 -17.29 15.57
N THR A 329 -6.34 -17.61 16.85
CA THR A 329 -5.58 -16.88 17.88
C THR A 329 -4.11 -17.25 17.82
N LYS A 330 -3.25 -16.31 18.14
CA LYS A 330 -1.85 -16.58 18.37
C LYS A 330 -1.73 -17.29 19.73
N GLU A 331 -1.23 -18.53 19.73
CA GLU A 331 -0.85 -19.25 20.95
C GLU A 331 0.38 -18.61 21.61
#